data_61d96f69099b656ff3547312d7bb2d44
#
_entry.id   61d96f69099b656ff3547312d7bb2d44
#
_cell.length_a   1.000
_cell.length_b   1.000
_cell.length_c   1.000
_cell.angle_alpha   90.00
_cell.angle_beta   90.00
_cell.angle_gamma   90.00
#
_symmetry.space_group_name_H-M   'P 1'
#
loop_
_entity.id
_entity.type
_entity.pdbx_description
1 polymer ?
#
loop_
_entity_poly.entity_id
_entity_poly.type
_entity_poly.pdbx_seq_one_letter_code
_entity_poly.pdbx_strand_id
1 'polypeptide(L)'
;MAVGAADFAGLARHGLFGELAHREYLRRTEEQLRALRGQGLEVHLRVMEAADYADYCEAVGLDPGTAVARVAYAGDPELAGEPFVYAGERLAELVPLLLDDHRARVRMSVACDVLLSAVGADLAGQRQLEAVMAYVTAVYVAVAEGAGEGCHLLTLRCHGPEDGEQLTAAAELCVEAGTLFPGGRDTEAFCVTLAAGVAVGGAGALLLHGDAGPEGLLVRGWALAGGRLRPMGAHEVFDELADGAGRGVPFPSGALPRPGFALPEFPATADNDPADGPEDGGEPLA
;
A
#
# COMPACT_ATOMS: atom_id res chain seq x y z
N MET A 1 -3.26 -18.32 9.50
CA MET A 1 -2.80 -18.43 10.91
C MET A 1 -3.45 -17.31 11.73
N ALA A 2 -4.11 -17.62 12.85
CA ALA A 2 -4.67 -16.62 13.77
C ALA A 2 -3.52 -16.06 14.65
N VAL A 3 -2.98 -14.94 14.26
CA VAL A 3 -1.79 -14.34 14.90
C VAL A 3 -2.19 -13.50 16.12
N GLY A 4 -3.25 -12.71 15.99
CA GLY A 4 -3.79 -11.87 17.07
C GLY A 4 -4.62 -12.65 18.07
N ALA A 5 -4.55 -12.28 19.36
CA ALA A 5 -5.39 -12.91 20.40
C ALA A 5 -6.89 -12.61 20.19
N ALA A 6 -7.22 -11.44 19.65
CA ALA A 6 -8.59 -11.06 19.33
C ALA A 6 -9.17 -11.92 18.18
N ASP A 7 -8.39 -12.10 17.11
CA ASP A 7 -8.78 -12.94 15.97
C ASP A 7 -8.89 -14.40 16.38
N PHE A 8 -7.93 -14.90 17.18
CA PHE A 8 -8.02 -16.23 17.74
C PHE A 8 -9.32 -16.43 18.53
N ALA A 9 -9.69 -15.47 19.38
CA ALA A 9 -10.93 -15.54 20.16
C ALA A 9 -12.19 -15.47 19.29
N GLY A 10 -12.17 -14.66 18.23
CA GLY A 10 -13.23 -14.58 17.23
C GLY A 10 -13.43 -15.91 16.51
N LEU A 11 -12.36 -16.47 15.98
CA LEU A 11 -12.35 -17.74 15.27
C LEU A 11 -12.69 -18.94 16.17
N ALA A 12 -12.30 -18.89 17.46
CA ALA A 12 -12.64 -19.93 18.43
C ALA A 12 -14.17 -20.08 18.64
N ARG A 13 -14.95 -19.02 18.43
CA ARG A 13 -16.42 -19.08 18.50
C ARG A 13 -17.02 -20.02 17.44
N HIS A 14 -16.32 -20.22 16.34
CA HIS A 14 -16.68 -21.18 15.30
C HIS A 14 -16.17 -22.61 15.57
N GLY A 15 -15.59 -22.85 16.75
CA GLY A 15 -15.10 -24.19 17.15
C GLY A 15 -13.78 -24.60 16.50
N LEU A 16 -13.07 -23.67 15.85
CA LEU A 16 -11.88 -23.98 15.03
C LEU A 16 -10.70 -24.54 15.81
N PHE A 17 -10.56 -24.21 17.10
CA PHE A 17 -9.40 -24.54 17.91
C PHE A 17 -9.70 -25.43 19.12
N GLY A 18 -10.98 -25.84 19.30
CA GLY A 18 -11.41 -26.56 20.46
C GLY A 18 -11.19 -25.76 21.75
N GLU A 19 -10.64 -26.40 22.78
CA GLU A 19 -10.35 -25.76 24.08
C GLU A 19 -8.91 -25.19 24.19
N LEU A 20 -8.18 -25.06 23.05
CA LEU A 20 -6.81 -24.55 23.08
C LEU A 20 -6.77 -23.08 23.50
N ALA A 21 -5.83 -22.74 24.37
CA ALA A 21 -5.47 -21.35 24.59
C ALA A 21 -4.63 -20.81 23.43
N HIS A 22 -4.70 -19.51 23.10
CA HIS A 22 -3.98 -18.89 21.99
C HIS A 22 -2.47 -19.16 22.01
N ARG A 23 -1.83 -19.05 23.20
CA ARG A 23 -0.40 -19.36 23.35
C ARG A 23 -0.05 -20.81 22.99
N GLU A 24 -0.89 -21.75 23.38
CA GLU A 24 -0.70 -23.17 23.07
C GLU A 24 -0.94 -23.44 21.57
N TYR A 25 -1.92 -22.78 20.96
CA TYR A 25 -2.15 -22.82 19.52
C TYR A 25 -0.90 -22.35 18.77
N LEU A 26 -0.34 -21.22 19.11
CA LEU A 26 0.86 -20.68 18.46
C LEU A 26 2.05 -21.63 18.61
N ARG A 27 2.26 -22.19 19.80
CA ARG A 27 3.35 -23.17 20.04
C ARG A 27 3.19 -24.41 19.14
N ARG A 28 1.99 -24.98 19.06
CA ARG A 28 1.71 -26.14 18.20
C ARG A 28 1.85 -25.81 16.72
N THR A 29 1.43 -24.61 16.32
CA THR A 29 1.63 -24.13 14.93
C THR A 29 3.11 -24.08 14.59
N GLU A 30 3.96 -23.53 15.46
CA GLU A 30 5.40 -23.49 15.24
C GLU A 30 6.01 -24.90 15.09
N GLU A 31 5.60 -25.84 15.92
CA GLU A 31 6.03 -27.24 15.84
C GLU A 31 5.60 -27.89 14.51
N GLN A 32 4.37 -27.66 14.07
CA GLN A 32 3.85 -28.15 12.80
C GLN A 32 4.61 -27.56 11.61
N LEU A 33 4.83 -26.24 11.58
CA LEU A 33 5.57 -25.57 10.51
C LEU A 33 6.97 -26.14 10.35
N ARG A 34 7.68 -26.34 11.47
CA ARG A 34 9.02 -26.96 11.46
C ARG A 34 8.98 -28.41 10.98
N ALA A 35 7.99 -29.18 11.40
CA ALA A 35 7.84 -30.58 10.97
C ALA A 35 7.57 -30.68 9.46
N LEU A 36 6.68 -29.86 8.91
CA LEU A 36 6.40 -29.84 7.48
C LEU A 36 7.62 -29.46 6.66
N ARG A 37 8.33 -28.41 7.08
CA ARG A 37 9.58 -27.99 6.42
C ARG A 37 10.66 -29.08 6.54
N GLY A 38 10.77 -29.73 7.68
CA GLY A 38 11.69 -30.87 7.88
C GLY A 38 11.43 -32.07 6.96
N GLN A 39 10.23 -32.16 6.41
CA GLN A 39 9.84 -33.12 5.38
C GLN A 39 10.13 -32.64 3.95
N GLY A 40 10.74 -31.45 3.79
CA GLY A 40 11.04 -30.87 2.49
C GLY A 40 9.83 -30.21 1.82
N LEU A 41 8.74 -29.96 2.55
CA LEU A 41 7.56 -29.29 2.02
C LEU A 41 7.78 -27.77 2.06
N GLU A 42 7.40 -27.10 0.99
CA GLU A 42 7.26 -25.66 0.96
C GLU A 42 5.96 -25.27 1.70
N VAL A 43 6.09 -24.40 2.69
CA VAL A 43 4.97 -24.03 3.56
C VAL A 43 4.60 -22.59 3.31
N HIS A 44 3.38 -22.37 2.86
CA HIS A 44 2.82 -21.07 2.62
C HIS A 44 1.92 -20.65 3.78
N LEU A 45 2.06 -19.40 4.22
CA LEU A 45 1.31 -18.87 5.35
C LEU A 45 0.41 -17.71 4.92
N ARG A 46 -0.68 -17.59 5.65
CA ARG A 46 -1.62 -16.49 5.55
C ARG A 46 -2.09 -16.10 6.94
N VAL A 47 -2.23 -14.79 7.19
CA VAL A 47 -2.97 -14.30 8.35
C VAL A 47 -4.45 -14.63 8.16
N MET A 48 -5.13 -14.99 9.23
CA MET A 48 -6.55 -15.26 9.24
C MET A 48 -7.18 -14.36 10.29
N GLU A 49 -7.82 -13.30 9.84
CA GLU A 49 -8.59 -12.39 10.67
C GLU A 49 -10.01 -12.92 10.83
N ALA A 50 -10.60 -12.72 12.02
CA ALA A 50 -11.89 -13.32 12.33
C ALA A 50 -13.03 -12.71 11.52
N ALA A 51 -13.02 -11.40 11.29
CA ALA A 51 -14.03 -10.70 10.51
C ALA A 51 -13.96 -11.11 9.04
N ASP A 52 -12.77 -11.00 8.44
CA ASP A 52 -12.52 -11.32 7.03
C ASP A 52 -12.89 -12.79 6.70
N TYR A 53 -12.57 -13.71 7.60
CA TYR A 53 -12.96 -15.11 7.46
C TYR A 53 -14.46 -15.32 7.53
N ALA A 54 -15.16 -14.61 8.43
CA ALA A 54 -16.62 -14.71 8.55
C ALA A 54 -17.32 -14.16 7.30
N ASP A 55 -16.89 -12.99 6.81
CA ASP A 55 -17.41 -12.34 5.60
C ASP A 55 -17.19 -13.23 4.36
N TYR A 56 -16.01 -13.83 4.25
CA TYR A 56 -15.73 -14.81 3.20
C TYR A 56 -16.69 -16.00 3.26
N CYS A 57 -16.86 -16.62 4.44
CA CYS A 57 -17.75 -17.76 4.59
C CYS A 57 -19.21 -17.42 4.25
N GLU A 58 -19.67 -16.22 4.61
CA GLU A 58 -20.98 -15.72 4.24
C GLU A 58 -21.11 -15.55 2.73
N ALA A 59 -20.13 -14.92 2.08
CA ALA A 59 -20.13 -14.66 0.64
C ALA A 59 -20.16 -15.94 -0.20
N VAL A 60 -19.44 -17.00 0.23
CA VAL A 60 -19.39 -18.28 -0.49
C VAL A 60 -20.38 -19.33 0.03
N GLY A 61 -21.17 -19.02 1.07
CA GLY A 61 -22.18 -19.90 1.65
C GLY A 61 -21.61 -21.12 2.39
N LEU A 62 -20.45 -20.98 3.04
CA LEU A 62 -19.79 -22.04 3.79
C LEU A 62 -20.01 -21.88 5.31
N ASP A 63 -20.14 -22.97 6.02
CA ASP A 63 -20.14 -22.97 7.49
C ASP A 63 -18.71 -22.75 8.01
N PRO A 64 -18.45 -21.62 8.71
CA PRO A 64 -17.11 -21.28 9.19
C PRO A 64 -16.50 -22.29 10.16
N GLY A 65 -17.29 -23.13 10.81
CA GLY A 65 -16.82 -24.22 11.68
C GLY A 65 -16.17 -25.39 10.96
N THR A 66 -16.29 -25.48 9.64
CA THR A 66 -15.87 -26.65 8.86
C THR A 66 -14.39 -26.58 8.41
N ALA A 67 -13.78 -27.74 8.20
CA ALA A 67 -12.47 -27.84 7.58
C ALA A 67 -12.50 -27.36 6.12
N VAL A 68 -13.62 -27.56 5.42
CA VAL A 68 -13.81 -27.14 4.03
C VAL A 68 -13.70 -25.62 3.91
N ALA A 69 -14.36 -24.85 4.76
CA ALA A 69 -14.31 -23.40 4.77
C ALA A 69 -12.86 -22.89 5.00
N ARG A 70 -12.13 -23.52 5.95
CA ARG A 70 -10.73 -23.15 6.21
C ARG A 70 -9.81 -23.40 5.02
N VAL A 71 -9.97 -24.54 4.35
CA VAL A 71 -9.17 -24.88 3.17
C VAL A 71 -9.52 -23.96 2.01
N ALA A 72 -10.80 -23.69 1.78
CA ALA A 72 -11.26 -22.77 0.75
C ALA A 72 -10.69 -21.37 0.97
N TYR A 73 -10.84 -20.80 2.16
CA TYR A 73 -10.28 -19.49 2.51
C TYR A 73 -8.75 -19.44 2.35
N ALA A 74 -8.04 -20.46 2.82
CA ALA A 74 -6.57 -20.50 2.72
C ALA A 74 -6.07 -20.62 1.29
N GLY A 75 -6.82 -21.31 0.43
CA GLY A 75 -6.44 -21.58 -0.97
C GLY A 75 -7.08 -20.65 -1.98
N ASP A 76 -7.86 -19.66 -1.55
CA ASP A 76 -8.52 -18.73 -2.47
C ASP A 76 -7.49 -17.79 -3.13
N PRO A 77 -7.33 -17.84 -4.46
CA PRO A 77 -6.35 -17.03 -5.16
C PRO A 77 -6.69 -15.53 -5.16
N GLU A 78 -7.97 -15.16 -5.10
CA GLU A 78 -8.40 -13.77 -5.08
C GLU A 78 -8.03 -13.09 -3.76
N LEU A 79 -8.15 -13.83 -2.68
CA LEU A 79 -7.77 -13.35 -1.35
C LEU A 79 -6.28 -13.54 -1.05
N ALA A 80 -5.61 -14.53 -1.66
CA ALA A 80 -4.29 -14.95 -1.25
C ALA A 80 -3.19 -13.98 -1.70
N GLY A 81 -3.32 -13.38 -2.88
CA GLY A 81 -2.16 -12.75 -3.50
C GLY A 81 -0.99 -13.73 -3.53
N GLU A 82 0.23 -13.22 -3.62
CA GLU A 82 1.41 -14.05 -3.47
C GLU A 82 1.56 -14.54 -2.01
N PRO A 83 1.71 -15.85 -1.77
CA PRO A 83 1.75 -16.37 -0.41
C PRO A 83 3.05 -15.99 0.31
N PHE A 84 2.97 -15.77 1.63
CA PHE A 84 4.15 -15.65 2.48
C PHE A 84 4.80 -17.03 2.61
N VAL A 85 6.05 -17.16 2.15
CA VAL A 85 6.81 -18.42 2.21
C VAL A 85 7.53 -18.52 3.55
N TYR A 86 7.24 -19.57 4.32
CA TYR A 86 7.92 -19.84 5.59
C TYR A 86 9.34 -20.37 5.35
N ALA A 87 10.36 -19.60 5.73
CA ALA A 87 11.75 -19.95 5.56
C ALA A 87 12.39 -20.69 6.76
N GLY A 88 11.65 -20.89 7.84
CA GLY A 88 12.13 -21.63 9.03
C GLY A 88 12.37 -20.74 10.24
N GLU A 89 11.87 -19.51 10.21
CA GLU A 89 11.97 -18.53 11.28
C GLU A 89 11.32 -19.05 12.57
N ARG A 90 11.79 -18.57 13.71
CA ARG A 90 11.10 -18.77 14.97
C ARG A 90 9.82 -17.92 15.01
N LEU A 91 8.83 -18.38 15.76
CA LEU A 91 7.55 -17.68 15.84
C LEU A 91 7.69 -16.19 16.23
N ALA A 92 8.63 -15.85 17.09
CA ALA A 92 8.90 -14.47 17.51
C ALA A 92 9.41 -13.58 16.36
N GLU A 93 10.07 -14.16 15.36
CA GLU A 93 10.59 -13.50 14.16
C GLU A 93 9.56 -13.55 13.03
N LEU A 94 8.87 -14.69 12.90
CA LEU A 94 7.87 -14.94 11.88
C LEU A 94 6.64 -14.03 12.01
N VAL A 95 6.12 -13.87 13.24
CA VAL A 95 4.86 -13.12 13.45
C VAL A 95 4.94 -11.67 13.00
N PRO A 96 5.97 -10.88 13.36
CA PRO A 96 6.12 -9.53 12.82
C PRO A 96 6.18 -9.50 11.28
N LEU A 97 6.99 -10.35 10.67
CA LEU A 97 7.15 -10.42 9.21
C LEU A 97 5.83 -10.75 8.50
N LEU A 98 5.11 -11.75 9.02
CA LEU A 98 3.82 -12.16 8.46
C LEU A 98 2.75 -11.08 8.62
N LEU A 99 2.75 -10.35 9.73
CA LEU A 99 1.82 -9.23 9.95
C LEU A 99 2.15 -8.03 9.05
N ASP A 100 3.42 -7.73 8.85
CA ASP A 100 3.83 -6.63 7.98
C ASP A 100 3.50 -6.94 6.51
N ASP A 101 3.76 -8.17 6.05
CA ASP A 101 3.35 -8.65 4.73
C ASP A 101 1.82 -8.59 4.55
N HIS A 102 1.07 -9.04 5.55
CA HIS A 102 -0.40 -8.97 5.53
C HIS A 102 -0.92 -7.53 5.45
N ARG A 103 -0.38 -6.63 6.26
CA ARG A 103 -0.77 -5.21 6.23
C ARG A 103 -0.45 -4.53 4.91
N ALA A 104 0.69 -4.87 4.30
CA ALA A 104 1.05 -4.36 2.98
C ALA A 104 0.04 -4.83 1.92
N ARG A 105 -0.40 -6.09 1.97
CA ARG A 105 -1.43 -6.62 1.06
C ARG A 105 -2.78 -5.95 1.24
N VAL A 106 -3.23 -5.79 2.49
CA VAL A 106 -4.52 -5.12 2.77
C VAL A 106 -4.49 -3.69 2.23
N ARG A 107 -3.41 -2.95 2.50
CA ARG A 107 -3.24 -1.60 1.95
C ARG A 107 -3.25 -1.58 0.43
N MET A 108 -2.56 -2.52 -0.20
CA MET A 108 -2.52 -2.63 -1.66
C MET A 108 -3.90 -2.96 -2.23
N SER A 109 -4.65 -3.89 -1.63
CA SER A 109 -6.00 -4.23 -2.06
C SER A 109 -6.93 -3.02 -2.01
N VAL A 110 -6.98 -2.33 -0.87
CA VAL A 110 -7.79 -1.11 -0.71
C VAL A 110 -7.39 -0.04 -1.75
N ALA A 111 -6.09 0.18 -1.94
CA ALA A 111 -5.62 1.14 -2.92
C ALA A 111 -5.94 0.74 -4.37
N CYS A 112 -5.89 -0.57 -4.69
CA CYS A 112 -6.33 -1.08 -6.00
C CYS A 112 -7.81 -0.82 -6.24
N ASP A 113 -8.67 -1.12 -5.26
CA ASP A 113 -10.11 -0.91 -5.37
C ASP A 113 -10.44 0.57 -5.59
N VAL A 114 -9.79 1.46 -4.84
CA VAL A 114 -9.93 2.92 -5.00
C VAL A 114 -9.45 3.36 -6.38
N LEU A 115 -8.28 2.88 -6.83
CA LEU A 115 -7.71 3.22 -8.13
C LEU A 115 -8.62 2.78 -9.27
N LEU A 116 -9.07 1.53 -9.27
CA LEU A 116 -9.94 0.98 -10.32
C LEU A 116 -11.30 1.67 -10.34
N SER A 117 -11.85 2.00 -9.17
CA SER A 117 -13.08 2.78 -9.07
C SER A 117 -12.94 4.19 -9.62
N ALA A 118 -11.80 4.84 -9.40
CA ALA A 118 -11.54 6.21 -9.84
C ALA A 118 -11.32 6.31 -11.36
N VAL A 119 -10.64 5.34 -11.97
CA VAL A 119 -10.36 5.38 -13.41
C VAL A 119 -11.50 4.80 -14.25
N GLY A 120 -12.30 3.86 -13.72
CA GLY A 120 -13.37 3.17 -14.45
C GLY A 120 -12.87 2.00 -15.32
N ALA A 121 -13.83 1.21 -15.83
CA ALA A 121 -13.56 -0.06 -16.52
C ALA A 121 -13.56 0.03 -18.06
N ASP A 122 -13.78 1.20 -18.63
CA ASP A 122 -13.84 1.40 -20.08
C ASP A 122 -12.44 1.67 -20.71
N LEU A 123 -12.39 1.86 -22.02
CA LEU A 123 -11.14 2.14 -22.73
C LEU A 123 -10.47 3.47 -22.30
N ALA A 124 -11.27 4.45 -21.87
CA ALA A 124 -10.75 5.71 -21.36
C ALA A 124 -10.09 5.49 -20.00
N GLY A 125 -10.75 4.72 -19.12
CA GLY A 125 -10.21 4.31 -17.83
C GLY A 125 -8.92 3.52 -17.94
N GLN A 126 -8.83 2.60 -18.92
CA GLN A 126 -7.58 1.87 -19.17
C GLN A 126 -6.43 2.82 -19.54
N ARG A 127 -6.66 3.78 -20.42
CA ARG A 127 -5.64 4.79 -20.78
C ARG A 127 -5.25 5.66 -19.62
N GLN A 128 -6.22 6.04 -18.79
CA GLN A 128 -5.98 6.81 -17.57
C GLN A 128 -5.12 5.99 -16.58
N LEU A 129 -5.43 4.72 -16.38
CA LEU A 129 -4.64 3.83 -15.54
C LEU A 129 -3.19 3.74 -16.02
N GLU A 130 -2.98 3.52 -17.32
CA GLU A 130 -1.64 3.48 -17.92
C GLU A 130 -0.87 4.80 -17.69
N ALA A 131 -1.53 5.95 -17.88
CA ALA A 131 -0.93 7.26 -17.66
C ALA A 131 -0.58 7.51 -16.18
N VAL A 132 -1.47 7.14 -15.26
CA VAL A 132 -1.25 7.25 -13.82
C VAL A 132 -0.09 6.37 -13.38
N MET A 133 -0.03 5.11 -13.82
CA MET A 133 1.04 4.19 -13.47
C MET A 133 2.39 4.63 -14.05
N ALA A 134 2.42 5.13 -15.28
CA ALA A 134 3.63 5.71 -15.87
C ALA A 134 4.13 6.93 -15.10
N TYR A 135 3.22 7.81 -14.69
CA TYR A 135 3.54 8.97 -13.86
C TYR A 135 4.11 8.56 -12.50
N VAL A 136 3.46 7.64 -11.79
CA VAL A 136 3.92 7.16 -10.49
C VAL A 136 5.31 6.52 -10.59
N THR A 137 5.55 5.74 -11.64
CA THR A 137 6.88 5.16 -11.89
C THR A 137 7.93 6.26 -12.10
N ALA A 138 7.62 7.27 -12.90
CA ALA A 138 8.53 8.40 -13.12
C ALA A 138 8.80 9.20 -11.84
N VAL A 139 7.77 9.41 -11.00
CA VAL A 139 7.90 10.04 -9.69
C VAL A 139 8.81 9.21 -8.77
N TYR A 140 8.58 7.90 -8.67
CA TYR A 140 9.37 7.02 -7.83
C TYR A 140 10.85 7.04 -8.21
N VAL A 141 11.16 6.96 -9.50
CA VAL A 141 12.53 7.05 -10.03
C VAL A 141 13.14 8.42 -9.71
N ALA A 142 12.42 9.51 -9.97
CA ALA A 142 12.91 10.86 -9.69
C ALA A 142 13.16 11.11 -8.19
N VAL A 143 12.32 10.53 -7.32
CA VAL A 143 12.54 10.59 -5.87
C VAL A 143 13.81 9.81 -5.50
N ALA A 144 14.05 8.63 -6.09
CA ALA A 144 15.26 7.85 -5.86
C ALA A 144 16.52 8.61 -6.30
N GLU A 145 16.51 9.20 -7.48
CA GLU A 145 17.62 10.01 -8.00
C GLU A 145 17.90 11.23 -7.11
N GLY A 146 16.84 11.92 -6.67
CA GLY A 146 16.95 13.10 -5.81
C GLY A 146 17.26 12.80 -4.35
N ALA A 147 17.00 11.57 -3.87
CA ALA A 147 17.38 11.08 -2.55
C ALA A 147 18.91 10.91 -2.43
N GLY A 148 19.54 10.42 -3.51
CA GLY A 148 20.97 10.10 -3.53
C GLY A 148 21.26 8.76 -2.86
N GLU A 149 22.55 8.51 -2.64
CA GLU A 149 23.03 7.24 -2.03
C GLU A 149 22.52 7.03 -0.61
N GLY A 150 22.22 5.77 -0.27
CA GLY A 150 21.79 5.34 1.05
C GLY A 150 20.40 4.73 1.07
N CYS A 151 19.92 4.40 2.27
CA CYS A 151 18.58 3.92 2.50
C CYS A 151 17.70 5.03 3.09
N HIS A 152 16.56 5.23 2.48
CA HIS A 152 15.60 6.26 2.80
C HIS A 152 14.24 5.64 3.09
N LEU A 153 13.37 6.34 3.81
CA LEU A 153 11.99 5.93 4.02
C LEU A 153 11.06 6.89 3.28
N LEU A 154 10.26 6.36 2.38
CA LEU A 154 9.13 7.07 1.79
C LEU A 154 7.90 6.85 2.64
N THR A 155 7.16 7.91 2.91
CA THR A 155 5.83 7.83 3.52
C THR A 155 4.84 8.63 2.72
N LEU A 156 3.68 8.04 2.48
CA LEU A 156 2.59 8.65 1.73
C LEU A 156 1.33 8.64 2.58
N ARG A 157 0.60 9.74 2.52
CA ARG A 157 -0.74 9.89 3.03
C ARG A 157 -1.57 10.68 2.03
N CYS A 158 -2.71 10.16 1.64
CA CYS A 158 -3.67 10.89 0.81
C CYS A 158 -5.10 10.55 1.24
N HIS A 159 -6.03 11.43 0.91
CA HIS A 159 -7.44 11.20 1.14
C HIS A 159 -7.99 10.28 0.04
N GLY A 160 -8.81 9.32 0.45
CA GLY A 160 -9.61 8.49 -0.44
C GLY A 160 -10.83 9.23 -0.99
N PRO A 161 -11.68 8.54 -1.77
CA PRO A 161 -12.87 9.12 -2.37
C PRO A 161 -13.97 9.47 -1.36
N GLU A 162 -14.01 8.80 -0.21
CA GLU A 162 -15.00 9.02 0.84
C GLU A 162 -14.48 10.01 1.90
N ASP A 163 -15.41 10.81 2.46
CA ASP A 163 -15.07 11.74 3.52
C ASP A 163 -14.50 11.02 4.75
N GLY A 164 -13.27 11.38 5.11
CA GLY A 164 -12.56 10.78 6.24
C GLY A 164 -11.78 9.52 5.93
N GLU A 165 -11.92 8.96 4.73
CA GLU A 165 -11.07 7.87 4.29
C GLU A 165 -9.64 8.35 4.07
N GLN A 166 -8.66 7.58 4.57
CA GLN A 166 -7.26 7.91 4.45
C GLN A 166 -6.47 6.71 3.94
N LEU A 167 -5.83 6.88 2.80
CA LEU A 167 -4.89 5.91 2.23
C LEU A 167 -3.49 6.26 2.73
N THR A 168 -2.78 5.26 3.24
CA THR A 168 -1.41 5.43 3.73
C THR A 168 -0.51 4.31 3.24
N ALA A 169 0.73 4.65 2.88
CA ALA A 169 1.75 3.68 2.53
C ALA A 169 3.12 4.15 3.00
N ALA A 170 4.02 3.20 3.19
CA ALA A 170 5.42 3.45 3.44
C ALA A 170 6.26 2.45 2.66
N ALA A 171 7.43 2.86 2.17
CA ALA A 171 8.36 2.00 1.48
C ALA A 171 9.80 2.41 1.77
N GLU A 172 10.67 1.43 1.93
CA GLU A 172 12.11 1.67 1.92
C GLU A 172 12.61 1.88 0.50
N LEU A 173 13.50 2.85 0.34
CA LEU A 173 14.16 3.21 -0.91
C LEU A 173 15.66 3.15 -0.68
N CYS A 174 16.33 2.13 -1.20
CA CYS A 174 17.77 2.00 -1.08
C CYS A 174 18.45 2.23 -2.43
N VAL A 175 19.43 3.14 -2.45
CA VAL A 175 20.25 3.45 -3.63
C VAL A 175 21.70 3.16 -3.28
N GLU A 176 22.33 2.24 -4.02
CA GLU A 176 23.72 1.84 -3.83
C GLU A 176 24.48 1.88 -5.17
N ALA A 177 25.57 2.61 -5.23
CA ALA A 177 26.37 2.81 -6.44
C ALA A 177 25.52 3.25 -7.66
N GLY A 178 24.55 4.15 -7.43
CA GLY A 178 23.63 4.64 -8.45
C GLY A 178 22.56 3.61 -8.91
N THR A 179 22.49 2.47 -8.25
CA THR A 179 21.46 1.45 -8.53
C THR A 179 20.37 1.50 -7.49
N LEU A 180 19.12 1.59 -7.95
CA LEU A 180 17.94 1.54 -7.12
C LEU A 180 17.58 0.09 -6.78
N PHE A 181 17.45 -0.21 -5.50
CA PHE A 181 16.97 -1.49 -4.99
C PHE A 181 15.54 -1.31 -4.46
N PRO A 182 14.53 -1.79 -5.19
CA PRO A 182 13.16 -1.67 -4.74
C PRO A 182 12.91 -2.56 -3.51
N GLY A 183 12.17 -2.03 -2.54
CA GLY A 183 11.85 -2.66 -1.26
C GLY A 183 10.74 -3.73 -1.32
N GLY A 184 10.60 -4.47 -2.40
CA GLY A 184 9.61 -5.55 -2.50
C GLY A 184 8.15 -5.07 -2.43
N ARG A 185 7.31 -5.77 -1.66
CA ARG A 185 5.85 -5.52 -1.59
C ARG A 185 5.46 -4.16 -1.04
N ASP A 186 6.25 -3.61 -0.12
CA ASP A 186 5.98 -2.26 0.41
C ASP A 186 6.12 -1.21 -0.70
N THR A 187 7.05 -1.38 -1.63
CA THR A 187 7.19 -0.52 -2.81
C THR A 187 5.99 -0.65 -3.75
N GLU A 188 5.49 -1.86 -3.98
CA GLU A 188 4.29 -2.08 -4.80
C GLU A 188 3.06 -1.42 -4.15
N ALA A 189 2.83 -1.67 -2.86
CA ALA A 189 1.75 -1.05 -2.10
C ALA A 189 1.85 0.48 -2.10
N PHE A 190 3.05 1.02 -1.96
CA PHE A 190 3.32 2.46 -2.04
C PHE A 190 2.95 3.03 -3.42
N CYS A 191 3.41 2.40 -4.50
CA CYS A 191 3.13 2.86 -5.87
C CYS A 191 1.63 2.81 -6.19
N VAL A 192 0.94 1.74 -5.80
CA VAL A 192 -0.51 1.63 -6.02
C VAL A 192 -1.28 2.64 -5.18
N THR A 193 -0.88 2.88 -3.92
CA THR A 193 -1.49 3.90 -3.06
C THR A 193 -1.30 5.30 -3.63
N LEU A 194 -0.11 5.62 -4.15
CA LEU A 194 0.14 6.90 -4.82
C LEU A 194 -0.70 7.02 -6.09
N ALA A 195 -0.82 5.94 -6.87
CA ALA A 195 -1.65 5.91 -8.06
C ALA A 195 -3.13 6.17 -7.74
N ALA A 196 -3.65 5.57 -6.67
CA ALA A 196 -5.00 5.81 -6.18
C ALA A 196 -5.20 7.29 -5.80
N GLY A 197 -4.28 7.86 -5.01
CA GLY A 197 -4.33 9.28 -4.63
C GLY A 197 -4.28 10.23 -5.83
N VAL A 198 -3.46 9.91 -6.84
CA VAL A 198 -3.37 10.67 -8.10
C VAL A 198 -4.68 10.56 -8.88
N ALA A 199 -5.23 9.36 -9.04
CA ALA A 199 -6.45 9.13 -9.81
C ALA A 199 -7.69 9.78 -9.20
N VAL A 200 -7.81 9.72 -7.86
CA VAL A 200 -8.90 10.40 -7.11
C VAL A 200 -8.73 11.92 -7.13
N GLY A 201 -7.49 12.43 -7.28
CA GLY A 201 -7.21 13.86 -7.16
C GLY A 201 -7.29 14.38 -5.73
N GLY A 202 -7.29 13.50 -4.74
CA GLY A 202 -7.38 13.83 -3.32
C GLY A 202 -6.18 14.65 -2.82
N ALA A 203 -6.36 15.34 -1.70
CA ALA A 203 -5.27 16.02 -1.02
C ALA A 203 -4.40 15.02 -0.25
N GLY A 204 -3.10 15.28 -0.16
CA GLY A 204 -2.18 14.40 0.55
C GLY A 204 -0.77 14.94 0.65
N ALA A 205 0.11 14.13 1.22
CA ALA A 205 1.53 14.43 1.35
C ALA A 205 2.39 13.18 1.11
N LEU A 206 3.45 13.38 0.35
CA LEU A 206 4.56 12.45 0.19
C LEU A 206 5.76 13.01 0.93
N LEU A 207 6.36 12.22 1.83
CA LEU A 207 7.57 12.61 2.54
C LEU A 207 8.69 11.60 2.27
N LEU A 208 9.89 12.14 2.09
CA LEU A 208 11.15 11.40 1.97
C LEU A 208 11.98 11.66 3.22
N HIS A 209 12.25 10.63 3.98
CA HIS A 209 13.08 10.65 5.16
C HIS A 209 14.44 10.05 4.84
N GLY A 210 15.50 10.83 5.01
CA GLY A 210 16.87 10.41 4.76
C GLY A 210 17.75 10.68 5.98
N ASP A 211 18.84 9.93 6.11
CA ASP A 211 19.84 10.16 7.14
C ASP A 211 20.69 11.39 6.77
N ALA A 212 20.75 12.36 7.68
CA ALA A 212 21.64 13.51 7.57
C ALA A 212 22.93 13.32 8.39
N GLY A 213 23.24 12.11 8.79
CA GLY A 213 24.37 11.79 9.67
C GLY A 213 24.22 12.42 11.05
N PRO A 214 25.28 13.08 11.57
CA PRO A 214 25.23 13.68 12.91
C PRO A 214 24.24 14.87 13.02
N GLU A 215 23.75 15.39 11.92
CA GLU A 215 22.80 16.52 11.89
C GLU A 215 21.36 16.07 12.17
N GLY A 216 21.05 14.78 12.04
CA GLY A 216 19.72 14.24 12.35
C GLY A 216 19.04 13.58 11.15
N LEU A 217 17.71 13.70 11.05
CA LEU A 217 16.88 13.12 10.02
C LEU A 217 16.46 14.20 9.01
N LEU A 218 16.94 14.11 7.78
CA LEU A 218 16.52 15.00 6.69
C LEU A 218 15.12 14.60 6.22
N VAL A 219 14.18 15.56 6.16
CA VAL A 219 12.84 15.31 5.62
C VAL A 219 12.52 16.29 4.51
N ARG A 220 12.18 15.76 3.33
CA ARG A 220 11.67 16.52 2.17
C ARG A 220 10.22 16.14 1.94
N GLY A 221 9.44 17.03 1.34
CA GLY A 221 8.03 16.78 1.13
C GLY A 221 7.46 17.32 -0.17
N TRP A 222 6.38 16.67 -0.61
CA TRP A 222 5.56 17.09 -1.74
C TRP A 222 4.09 17.01 -1.36
N ALA A 223 3.34 18.06 -1.64
CA ALA A 223 1.90 18.08 -1.47
C ALA A 223 1.23 17.45 -2.70
N LEU A 224 0.33 16.51 -2.47
CA LEU A 224 -0.57 15.98 -3.49
C LEU A 224 -1.84 16.81 -3.49
N ALA A 225 -2.24 17.32 -4.65
CA ALA A 225 -3.50 18.02 -4.84
C ALA A 225 -3.92 17.96 -6.31
N GLY A 226 -5.18 17.66 -6.58
CA GLY A 226 -5.70 17.55 -7.94
C GLY A 226 -4.92 16.55 -8.81
N GLY A 227 -4.48 15.43 -8.23
CA GLY A 227 -3.71 14.39 -8.92
C GLY A 227 -2.25 14.75 -9.24
N ARG A 228 -1.70 15.84 -8.68
CA ARG A 228 -0.34 16.32 -8.96
C ARG A 228 0.47 16.50 -7.69
N LEU A 229 1.75 16.15 -7.76
CA LEU A 229 2.71 16.40 -6.69
C LEU A 229 3.41 17.74 -6.91
N ARG A 230 3.38 18.59 -5.89
CA ARG A 230 4.04 19.89 -5.84
C ARG A 230 5.10 19.88 -4.73
N PRO A 231 6.34 20.33 -4.98
CA PRO A 231 7.31 20.49 -3.90
C PRO A 231 6.77 21.37 -2.76
N MET A 232 6.93 20.91 -1.52
CA MET A 232 6.67 21.70 -0.31
C MET A 232 7.87 22.56 0.02
N GLY A 233 7.65 23.74 0.61
CA GLY A 233 8.68 24.48 1.33
C GLY A 233 9.01 23.84 2.67
N ALA A 234 10.15 24.21 3.29
CA ALA A 234 10.56 23.62 4.58
C ALA A 234 9.52 23.82 5.70
N HIS A 235 8.80 24.95 5.69
CA HIS A 235 7.73 25.23 6.67
C HIS A 235 6.54 24.30 6.46
N GLU A 236 6.11 24.08 5.22
CA GLU A 236 5.00 23.16 4.90
C GLU A 236 5.35 21.71 5.31
N VAL A 237 6.63 21.29 5.13
CA VAL A 237 7.10 19.97 5.60
C VAL A 237 7.03 19.88 7.11
N PHE A 238 7.42 20.94 7.83
CA PHE A 238 7.33 20.99 9.28
C PHE A 238 5.86 20.90 9.74
N ASP A 239 4.97 21.65 9.13
CA ASP A 239 3.55 21.63 9.45
C ASP A 239 2.94 20.24 9.22
N GLU A 240 3.29 19.58 8.11
CA GLU A 240 2.83 18.21 7.82
C GLU A 240 3.31 17.19 8.88
N LEU A 241 4.57 17.31 9.33
CA LEU A 241 5.10 16.48 10.41
C LEU A 241 4.39 16.75 11.74
N ALA A 242 4.11 18.03 12.06
CA ALA A 242 3.40 18.42 13.26
C ALA A 242 1.95 17.93 13.27
N ASP A 243 1.27 18.02 12.14
CA ASP A 243 -0.07 17.48 11.93
C ASP A 243 -0.11 15.96 12.08
N GLY A 244 0.90 15.25 11.58
CA GLY A 244 1.09 13.82 11.80
C GLY A 244 1.19 13.48 13.29
N ALA A 245 1.96 14.27 14.05
CA ALA A 245 2.10 14.09 15.50
C ALA A 245 0.78 14.29 16.24
N GLY A 246 -0.03 15.27 15.83
CA GLY A 246 -1.39 15.48 16.36
C GLY A 246 -2.33 14.30 16.12
N ARG A 247 -2.06 13.47 15.13
CA ARG A 247 -2.80 12.24 14.81
C ARG A 247 -2.16 10.95 15.35
N GLY A 248 -1.17 11.09 16.22
CA GLY A 248 -0.51 9.94 16.88
C GLY A 248 0.69 9.35 16.15
N VAL A 249 1.12 9.95 15.05
CA VAL A 249 2.40 9.61 14.41
C VAL A 249 3.51 10.35 15.16
N PRO A 250 4.53 9.67 15.73
CA PRO A 250 5.57 10.35 16.47
C PRO A 250 6.30 11.39 15.62
N PHE A 251 6.46 12.61 16.16
CA PHE A 251 7.32 13.60 15.50
C PHE A 251 8.76 13.10 15.53
N PRO A 252 9.45 12.99 14.39
CA PRO A 252 10.80 12.45 14.37
C PRO A 252 11.77 13.36 15.12
N SER A 253 12.45 12.81 16.13
CA SER A 253 13.48 13.56 16.87
C SER A 253 14.61 13.97 15.94
N GLY A 254 14.99 15.27 15.99
CA GLY A 254 16.05 15.80 15.12
C GLY A 254 15.64 15.93 13.65
N ALA A 255 14.34 15.98 13.33
CA ALA A 255 13.90 16.23 11.96
C ALA A 255 14.37 17.60 11.45
N LEU A 256 14.96 17.59 10.27
CA LEU A 256 15.44 18.76 9.53
C LEU A 256 14.59 18.91 8.25
N PRO A 257 13.50 19.67 8.31
CA PRO A 257 12.67 19.93 7.14
C PRO A 257 13.46 20.66 6.04
N ARG A 258 13.34 20.18 4.82
CA ARG A 258 13.94 20.76 3.62
C ARG A 258 12.90 20.85 2.51
N PRO A 259 13.02 21.82 1.60
CA PRO A 259 12.15 21.87 0.44
C PRO A 259 12.24 20.57 -0.38
N GLY A 260 11.10 20.15 -0.95
CA GLY A 260 11.09 19.15 -2.01
C GLY A 260 11.80 19.65 -3.26
N PHE A 261 12.29 18.75 -4.09
CA PHE A 261 12.82 19.08 -5.42
C PHE A 261 11.73 18.87 -6.49
N ALA A 262 12.00 19.34 -7.71
CA ALA A 262 11.08 19.18 -8.83
C ALA A 262 10.87 17.69 -9.16
N LEU A 263 9.61 17.27 -9.31
CA LEU A 263 9.23 15.95 -9.79
C LEU A 263 8.66 16.06 -11.21
N PRO A 264 8.56 14.94 -11.95
CA PRO A 264 7.88 14.90 -13.23
C PRO A 264 6.45 15.45 -13.12
N GLU A 265 6.00 16.15 -14.14
CA GLU A 265 4.62 16.61 -14.22
C GLU A 265 3.72 15.47 -14.75
N PHE A 266 2.52 15.37 -14.19
CA PHE A 266 1.50 14.50 -14.75
C PHE A 266 1.16 15.01 -16.16
N PRO A 267 1.18 14.15 -17.20
CA PRO A 267 0.84 14.59 -18.55
C PRO A 267 -0.58 15.18 -18.53
N ALA A 268 -0.70 16.43 -18.99
CA ALA A 268 -2.00 17.04 -19.16
C ALA A 268 -2.81 16.11 -20.08
N THR A 269 -3.96 15.62 -19.60
CA THR A 269 -4.93 15.00 -20.50
C THR A 269 -5.15 16.01 -21.61
N ALA A 270 -4.89 15.62 -22.85
CA ALA A 270 -5.26 16.45 -24.00
C ALA A 270 -6.76 16.67 -23.87
N ASP A 271 -7.14 17.81 -23.31
CA ASP A 271 -8.53 18.26 -23.32
C ASP A 271 -9.01 18.14 -24.74
N ASN A 272 -10.15 17.49 -24.92
CA ASN A 272 -10.93 17.54 -26.12
C ASN A 272 -10.98 19.01 -26.58
N ASP A 273 -10.09 19.35 -27.50
CA ASP A 273 -10.29 20.53 -28.33
C ASP A 273 -11.63 20.28 -29.02
N PRO A 274 -12.69 21.06 -28.72
CA PRO A 274 -13.92 20.88 -29.42
C PRO A 274 -13.59 21.14 -30.89
N ALA A 275 -13.61 20.05 -31.68
CA ALA A 275 -13.37 20.11 -33.10
C ALA A 275 -14.06 21.34 -33.65
N ASP A 276 -13.27 22.28 -34.23
CA ASP A 276 -13.75 23.36 -35.06
C ASP A 276 -14.80 22.78 -36.02
N GLY A 277 -16.05 23.07 -35.71
CA GLY A 277 -17.16 22.72 -36.60
C GLY A 277 -16.90 23.38 -37.94
N PRO A 278 -17.17 22.70 -39.08
CA PRO A 278 -16.99 23.28 -40.37
C PRO A 278 -17.84 24.57 -40.45
N GLU A 279 -17.18 25.69 -40.68
CA GLU A 279 -17.84 26.94 -41.08
C GLU A 279 -18.69 26.67 -42.31
N ASP A 280 -19.98 26.60 -42.12
CA ASP A 280 -21.00 26.51 -43.17
C ASP A 280 -21.01 27.84 -43.94
N GLY A 281 -20.15 27.90 -44.96
CA GLY A 281 -20.09 28.99 -45.89
C GLY A 281 -21.31 28.99 -46.81
N GLY A 282 -22.44 29.46 -46.30
CA GLY A 282 -23.63 29.71 -47.09
C GLY A 282 -23.42 30.91 -48.03
N GLU A 283 -23.11 30.64 -49.30
CA GLU A 283 -23.18 31.61 -50.36
C GLU A 283 -24.67 31.97 -50.64
N PRO A 284 -25.02 33.27 -50.69
CA PRO A 284 -26.38 33.66 -51.10
C PRO A 284 -26.46 33.65 -52.66
N LEU A 285 -27.28 32.75 -53.17
CA LEU A 285 -27.70 32.79 -54.59
C LEU A 285 -28.64 34.00 -54.82
N ALA A 286 -28.28 34.85 -55.76
CA ALA A 286 -29.07 35.93 -56.35
C ALA A 286 -30.23 35.44 -57.22
#